data_88a1f061bc918edabc479eaa6e085ca3
#
_entry.id   88a1f061bc918edabc479eaa6e085ca3
#
_cell.length_a   1.000
_cell.length_b   1.000
_cell.length_c   1.000
_cell.angle_alpha   90.00
_cell.angle_beta   90.00
_cell.angle_gamma   90.00
#
_symmetry.space_group_name_H-M   'P 1'
#
loop_
_entity.id
_entity.type
_entity.pdbx_description
1 polymer ?
#
loop_
_entity_poly.entity_id
_entity_poly.type
_entity_poly.pdbx_seq_one_letter_code
_entity_poly.pdbx_strand_id
1 'polypeptide(L)'
;MKERKTNFIYMEYLRVLCAFMVILIHVSGANWFRIEIGSADWIIQTFFNLAGRFRVCVFCMISGALFLRPDKSVTLHDIFRKYIRRILICFLTWTVFYAAFYTYLNSGDLKYFILQIFKIPKHLWYLLMMVGLYLALPAIKVIAKDRDTTRYMIWLLLIFAAVFGTVEGVTGFFKMMAAENYGYSLWTAFLSDLDNLNMTFVPGYLGFFLMGNIFLNTALADGISRLSMVLSRRFCFQVC
;
A
#
# COMPACT_ATOMS: atom_id res chain seq x y z
N MET A 1 -27.23 -9.22 -17.69
CA MET A 1 -25.77 -8.96 -17.78
C MET A 1 -25.34 -7.51 -17.46
N LYS A 2 -26.30 -6.60 -17.28
CA LYS A 2 -26.03 -5.15 -17.03
C LYS A 2 -25.84 -4.78 -15.54
N GLU A 3 -26.31 -5.62 -14.60
CA GLU A 3 -26.26 -5.33 -13.16
C GLU A 3 -24.89 -5.52 -12.50
N ARG A 4 -23.96 -6.26 -13.13
CA ARG A 4 -22.60 -6.48 -12.56
C ARG A 4 -21.67 -5.27 -12.62
N LYS A 5 -21.94 -4.28 -13.47
CA LYS A 5 -21.06 -3.11 -13.62
C LYS A 5 -21.25 -2.05 -12.52
N THR A 6 -22.44 -1.95 -11.97
CA THR A 6 -22.78 -0.91 -10.99
C THR A 6 -22.28 -1.21 -9.57
N ASN A 7 -22.03 -2.47 -9.23
CA ASN A 7 -21.67 -2.88 -7.86
C ASN A 7 -20.25 -2.52 -7.40
N PHE A 8 -19.43 -1.92 -8.26
CA PHE A 8 -18.04 -1.58 -7.92
C PHE A 8 -17.70 -0.10 -8.07
N ILE A 9 -18.67 0.75 -8.33
CA ILE A 9 -18.48 2.20 -8.50
C ILE A 9 -17.82 2.79 -7.24
N TYR A 10 -18.24 2.36 -6.03
CA TYR A 10 -17.64 2.82 -4.78
C TYR A 10 -16.14 2.46 -4.66
N MET A 11 -15.70 1.34 -5.24
CA MET A 11 -14.28 0.97 -5.26
C MET A 11 -13.47 1.91 -6.16
N GLU A 12 -14.06 2.40 -7.25
CA GLU A 12 -13.40 3.40 -8.11
C GLU A 12 -13.29 4.74 -7.39
N TYR A 13 -14.33 5.18 -6.67
CA TYR A 13 -14.24 6.38 -5.83
C TYR A 13 -13.18 6.23 -4.73
N LEU A 14 -13.13 5.08 -4.06
CA LEU A 14 -12.08 4.80 -3.07
C LEU A 14 -10.68 4.84 -3.68
N ARG A 15 -10.50 4.33 -4.89
CA ARG A 15 -9.21 4.42 -5.60
C ARG A 15 -8.80 5.86 -5.89
N VAL A 16 -9.73 6.67 -6.36
CA VAL A 16 -9.49 8.11 -6.63
C VAL A 16 -9.13 8.83 -5.34
N LEU A 17 -9.88 8.60 -4.26
CA LEU A 17 -9.60 9.16 -2.94
C LEU A 17 -8.20 8.73 -2.45
N CYS A 18 -7.88 7.44 -2.54
CA CYS A 18 -6.56 6.94 -2.15
C CYS A 18 -5.43 7.53 -3.01
N ALA A 19 -5.65 7.71 -4.31
CA ALA A 19 -4.68 8.37 -5.19
C ALA A 19 -4.44 9.82 -4.77
N PHE A 20 -5.50 10.55 -4.43
CA PHE A 20 -5.37 11.90 -3.87
C PHE A 20 -4.59 11.89 -2.55
N MET A 21 -4.87 10.95 -1.64
CA MET A 21 -4.13 10.78 -0.38
C MET A 21 -2.66 10.42 -0.59
N VAL A 22 -2.30 9.75 -1.70
CA VAL A 22 -0.89 9.51 -2.08
C VAL A 22 -0.18 10.83 -2.36
N ILE A 23 -0.81 11.72 -3.13
CA ILE A 23 -0.23 13.05 -3.42
C ILE A 23 -0.08 13.84 -2.12
N LEU A 24 -1.14 13.86 -1.31
CA LEU A 24 -1.18 14.61 -0.07
C LEU A 24 -0.05 14.23 0.90
N ILE A 25 0.22 12.93 1.10
CA ILE A 25 1.29 12.49 2.01
C ILE A 25 2.69 12.81 1.46
N HIS A 26 2.87 12.81 0.14
CA HIS A 26 4.16 13.17 -0.44
C HIS A 26 4.41 14.68 -0.37
N VAL A 27 3.38 15.49 -0.56
CA VAL A 27 3.46 16.95 -0.40
C VAL A 27 3.69 17.32 1.07
N SER A 28 2.89 16.79 1.99
CA SER A 28 3.01 17.07 3.43
C SER A 28 4.30 16.51 4.03
N GLY A 29 4.82 15.40 3.52
CA GLY A 29 6.04 14.78 4.01
C GLY A 29 7.33 15.41 3.49
N ALA A 30 7.28 16.20 2.41
CA ALA A 30 8.48 16.73 1.75
C ALA A 30 9.33 17.65 2.65
N ASN A 31 8.66 18.47 3.46
CA ASN A 31 9.30 19.43 4.35
C ASN A 31 9.10 19.14 5.85
N TRP A 32 8.41 18.07 6.20
CA TRP A 32 8.01 17.74 7.57
C TRP A 32 9.18 17.73 8.57
N PHE A 33 10.36 17.25 8.15
CA PHE A 33 11.56 17.21 9.00
C PHE A 33 12.27 18.56 9.18
N ARG A 34 11.84 19.60 8.44
CA ARG A 34 12.47 20.96 8.49
C ARG A 34 11.65 21.96 9.27
N ILE A 35 10.44 21.58 9.68
CA ILE A 35 9.50 22.46 10.37
C ILE A 35 9.67 22.29 11.87
N GLU A 36 9.59 23.40 12.60
CA GLU A 36 9.69 23.43 14.06
C GLU A 36 8.58 22.60 14.70
N ILE A 37 8.98 21.66 15.55
CA ILE A 37 8.06 20.74 16.24
C ILE A 37 7.12 21.55 17.14
N GLY A 38 5.82 21.31 17.01
CA GLY A 38 4.78 21.99 17.79
C GLY A 38 4.25 23.26 17.14
N SER A 39 4.81 23.72 16.02
CA SER A 39 4.25 24.83 15.24
C SER A 39 2.92 24.42 14.58
N ALA A 40 2.10 25.42 14.22
CA ALA A 40 0.84 25.17 13.51
C ALA A 40 1.06 24.40 12.20
N ASP A 41 2.09 24.75 11.44
CA ASP A 41 2.46 24.09 10.20
C ASP A 41 2.87 22.62 10.43
N TRP A 42 3.61 22.34 11.50
CA TRP A 42 3.97 20.98 11.88
C TRP A 42 2.73 20.13 12.23
N ILE A 43 1.78 20.69 12.99
CA ILE A 43 0.53 20.00 13.35
C ILE A 43 -0.29 19.68 12.11
N ILE A 44 -0.46 20.67 11.20
CA ILE A 44 -1.23 20.50 9.96
C ILE A 44 -0.58 19.42 9.07
N GLN A 45 0.73 19.48 8.88
CA GLN A 45 1.44 18.50 8.04
C GLN A 45 1.44 17.11 8.67
N THR A 46 1.54 17.01 9.99
CA THR A 46 1.43 15.74 10.73
C THR A 46 0.05 15.14 10.57
N PHE A 47 -1.02 15.94 10.65
CA PHE A 47 -2.38 15.48 10.41
C PHE A 47 -2.56 14.90 8.99
N PHE A 48 -2.12 15.62 7.96
CA PHE A 48 -2.22 15.13 6.58
C PHE A 48 -1.33 13.91 6.32
N ASN A 49 -0.16 13.85 6.91
CA ASN A 49 0.72 12.68 6.83
C ASN A 49 0.06 11.46 7.47
N LEU A 50 -0.53 11.61 8.65
CA LEU A 50 -1.24 10.54 9.35
C LEU A 50 -2.47 10.08 8.55
N ALA A 51 -3.30 11.03 8.10
CA ALA A 51 -4.48 10.75 7.28
C ALA A 51 -4.12 10.02 5.98
N GLY A 52 -2.97 10.34 5.38
CA GLY A 52 -2.50 9.68 4.17
C GLY A 52 -2.02 8.23 4.36
N ARG A 53 -1.74 7.77 5.58
CA ARG A 53 -1.16 6.43 5.80
C ARG A 53 -2.10 5.28 5.44
N PHE A 54 -3.41 5.46 5.57
CA PHE A 54 -4.42 4.42 5.28
C PHE A 54 -4.53 4.06 3.79
N ARG A 55 -4.06 4.90 2.87
CA ARG A 55 -4.21 4.72 1.42
C ARG A 55 -3.73 3.37 0.90
N VAL A 56 -2.56 2.92 1.36
CA VAL A 56 -1.96 1.65 0.89
C VAL A 56 -2.78 0.46 1.37
N CYS A 57 -3.22 0.48 2.63
CA CYS A 57 -4.09 -0.55 3.20
C CYS A 57 -5.39 -0.67 2.39
N VAL A 58 -6.01 0.46 2.06
CA VAL A 58 -7.26 0.49 1.26
C VAL A 58 -7.01 0.00 -0.17
N PHE A 59 -5.89 0.36 -0.82
CA PHE A 59 -5.53 -0.20 -2.13
C PHE A 59 -5.34 -1.72 -2.09
N CYS A 60 -4.69 -2.24 -1.04
CA CYS A 60 -4.54 -3.68 -0.85
C CYS A 60 -5.91 -4.34 -0.64
N MET A 61 -6.79 -3.76 0.17
CA MET A 61 -8.15 -4.27 0.39
C MET A 61 -8.97 -4.29 -0.90
N ILE A 62 -8.96 -3.21 -1.69
CA ILE A 62 -9.65 -3.17 -3.00
C ILE A 62 -9.11 -4.26 -3.93
N SER A 63 -7.80 -4.43 -3.97
CA SER A 63 -7.17 -5.46 -4.80
C SER A 63 -7.56 -6.86 -4.32
N GLY A 64 -7.52 -7.14 -3.02
CA GLY A 64 -7.98 -8.39 -2.43
C GLY A 64 -9.44 -8.69 -2.73
N ALA A 65 -10.32 -7.69 -2.54
CA ALA A 65 -11.73 -7.79 -2.86
C ALA A 65 -11.98 -8.18 -4.32
N LEU A 66 -11.18 -7.69 -5.26
CA LEU A 66 -11.35 -7.97 -6.68
C LEU A 66 -10.72 -9.28 -7.14
N PHE A 67 -9.58 -9.67 -6.55
CA PHE A 67 -8.82 -10.85 -7.00
C PHE A 67 -9.22 -12.14 -6.29
N LEU A 68 -9.70 -12.08 -5.04
CA LEU A 68 -10.06 -13.26 -4.25
C LEU A 68 -11.53 -13.69 -4.42
N ARG A 69 -12.25 -13.03 -5.30
CA ARG A 69 -13.66 -13.43 -5.61
C ARG A 69 -13.75 -14.87 -6.08
N PRO A 70 -14.77 -15.63 -5.62
CA PRO A 70 -14.96 -17.02 -6.03
C PRO A 70 -15.22 -17.19 -7.53
N ASP A 71 -15.90 -16.22 -8.15
CA ASP A 71 -16.27 -16.22 -9.57
C ASP A 71 -15.11 -15.82 -10.50
N LYS A 72 -13.99 -15.35 -9.95
CA LYS A 72 -12.83 -14.91 -10.73
C LYS A 72 -11.76 -16.01 -10.78
N SER A 73 -11.72 -16.74 -11.89
CA SER A 73 -10.55 -17.59 -12.18
C SER A 73 -9.40 -16.73 -12.65
N VAL A 74 -8.24 -16.85 -12.02
CA VAL A 74 -6.99 -16.18 -12.43
C VAL A 74 -5.94 -17.26 -12.63
N THR A 75 -5.47 -17.41 -13.86
CA THR A 75 -4.42 -18.38 -14.19
C THR A 75 -3.05 -17.81 -13.90
N LEU A 76 -2.03 -18.66 -13.72
CA LEU A 76 -0.64 -18.20 -13.59
C LEU A 76 -0.22 -17.37 -14.80
N HIS A 77 -0.65 -17.77 -16.00
CA HIS A 77 -0.40 -17.03 -17.21
C HIS A 77 -0.96 -15.59 -17.17
N ASP A 78 -2.18 -15.41 -16.63
CA ASP A 78 -2.79 -14.07 -16.47
C ASP A 78 -1.99 -13.23 -15.47
N ILE A 79 -1.53 -13.84 -14.36
CA ILE A 79 -0.72 -13.16 -13.35
C ILE A 79 0.53 -12.55 -14.00
N PHE A 80 1.30 -13.34 -14.73
CA PHE A 80 2.55 -12.87 -15.33
C PHE A 80 2.31 -11.95 -16.53
N ARG A 81 1.51 -12.36 -17.50
CA ARG A 81 1.37 -11.63 -18.77
C ARG A 81 0.47 -10.39 -18.70
N LYS A 82 -0.50 -10.38 -17.79
CA LYS A 82 -1.47 -9.28 -17.70
C LYS A 82 -1.16 -8.35 -16.53
N TYR A 83 -1.05 -8.90 -15.32
CA TYR A 83 -0.98 -8.09 -14.11
C TYR A 83 0.44 -7.65 -13.79
N ILE A 84 1.37 -8.58 -13.64
CA ILE A 84 2.77 -8.26 -13.31
C ILE A 84 3.42 -7.45 -14.43
N ARG A 85 3.27 -7.86 -15.68
CA ARG A 85 3.83 -7.12 -16.82
C ARG A 85 3.39 -5.66 -16.84
N ARG A 86 2.11 -5.38 -16.57
CA ARG A 86 1.58 -4.00 -16.52
C ARG A 86 2.24 -3.18 -15.42
N ILE A 87 2.43 -3.77 -14.24
CA ILE A 87 3.08 -3.09 -13.11
C ILE A 87 4.55 -2.85 -13.42
N LEU A 88 5.26 -3.85 -13.96
CA LEU A 88 6.69 -3.72 -14.31
C LEU A 88 6.93 -2.67 -15.39
N ILE A 89 6.08 -2.60 -16.42
CA ILE A 89 6.17 -1.55 -17.44
C ILE A 89 6.00 -0.17 -16.78
N CYS A 90 4.98 -0.01 -15.95
CA CYS A 90 4.75 1.24 -15.23
C CYS A 90 5.95 1.59 -14.33
N PHE A 91 6.47 0.62 -13.57
CA PHE A 91 7.63 0.79 -12.71
C PHE A 91 8.87 1.24 -13.49
N LEU A 92 9.21 0.54 -14.58
CA LEU A 92 10.36 0.87 -15.42
C LEU A 92 10.23 2.25 -16.06
N THR A 93 9.04 2.57 -16.61
CA THR A 93 8.78 3.88 -17.22
C THR A 93 9.02 5.02 -16.23
N TRP A 94 8.46 4.91 -15.03
CA TRP A 94 8.65 5.93 -14.01
C TRP A 94 10.08 5.98 -13.46
N THR A 95 10.75 4.84 -13.31
CA THR A 95 12.16 4.80 -12.89
C THR A 95 13.05 5.54 -13.88
N VAL A 96 12.88 5.28 -15.18
CA VAL A 96 13.64 5.96 -16.25
C VAL A 96 13.29 7.47 -16.27
N PHE A 97 12.01 7.82 -16.16
CA PHE A 97 11.58 9.20 -16.11
C PHE A 97 12.22 9.97 -14.95
N TYR A 98 12.20 9.43 -13.74
CA TYR A 98 12.83 10.06 -12.57
C TYR A 98 14.35 10.12 -12.70
N ALA A 99 14.99 9.08 -13.24
CA ALA A 99 16.42 9.10 -13.48
C ALA A 99 16.81 10.22 -14.46
N ALA A 100 16.06 10.39 -15.56
CA ALA A 100 16.28 11.46 -16.54
C ALA A 100 16.03 12.84 -15.90
N PHE A 101 14.95 12.99 -15.15
CA PHE A 101 14.58 14.23 -14.49
C PHE A 101 15.64 14.69 -13.46
N TYR A 102 16.11 13.79 -12.60
CA TYR A 102 17.17 14.11 -11.64
C TYR A 102 18.51 14.37 -12.30
N THR A 103 18.84 13.67 -13.40
CA THR A 103 20.04 13.94 -14.17
C THR A 103 20.02 15.32 -14.80
N TYR A 104 18.88 15.71 -15.36
CA TYR A 104 18.69 17.06 -15.91
C TYR A 104 18.82 18.15 -14.84
N LEU A 105 18.16 17.99 -13.69
CA LEU A 105 18.21 18.98 -12.60
C LEU A 105 19.62 19.17 -12.01
N ASN A 106 20.41 18.11 -11.96
CA ASN A 106 21.75 18.16 -11.37
C ASN A 106 22.86 18.30 -12.41
N SER A 107 22.54 18.61 -13.68
CA SER A 107 23.50 18.69 -14.79
C SER A 107 24.43 17.47 -14.82
N GLY A 108 23.87 16.30 -14.52
CA GLY A 108 24.63 15.05 -14.40
C GLY A 108 24.99 14.47 -15.77
N ASP A 109 26.04 13.68 -15.76
CA ASP A 109 26.52 12.93 -16.93
C ASP A 109 25.78 11.58 -17.11
N LEU A 110 26.16 10.81 -18.11
CA LEU A 110 25.62 9.47 -18.38
C LEU A 110 25.82 8.51 -17.19
N LYS A 111 26.96 8.63 -16.49
CA LYS A 111 27.24 7.81 -15.30
C LYS A 111 26.25 8.12 -14.17
N TYR A 112 25.96 9.39 -13.95
CA TYR A 112 24.96 9.83 -12.98
C TYR A 112 23.57 9.31 -13.34
N PHE A 113 23.17 9.35 -14.61
CA PHE A 113 21.89 8.79 -15.09
C PHE A 113 21.78 7.30 -14.79
N ILE A 114 22.80 6.51 -15.11
CA ILE A 114 22.83 5.07 -14.82
C ILE A 114 22.69 4.80 -13.33
N LEU A 115 23.41 5.55 -12.47
CA LEU A 115 23.30 5.43 -11.03
C LEU A 115 21.88 5.76 -10.53
N GLN A 116 21.22 6.76 -11.12
CA GLN A 116 19.83 7.12 -10.75
C GLN A 116 18.82 6.03 -11.15
N ILE A 117 19.04 5.27 -12.22
CA ILE A 117 18.18 4.12 -12.57
C ILE A 117 18.19 3.07 -11.45
N PHE A 118 19.35 2.78 -10.86
CA PHE A 118 19.45 1.83 -9.74
C PHE A 118 18.97 2.40 -8.41
N LYS A 119 18.86 3.72 -8.30
CA LYS A 119 18.33 4.39 -7.11
C LYS A 119 16.82 4.50 -7.18
N ILE A 120 16.13 3.40 -6.87
CA ILE A 120 14.67 3.31 -6.94
C ILE A 120 14.02 4.47 -6.15
N PRO A 121 13.15 5.27 -6.81
CA PRO A 121 12.41 6.32 -6.10
C PRO A 121 11.56 5.75 -4.98
N LYS A 122 11.66 6.34 -3.78
CA LYS A 122 11.00 5.82 -2.55
C LYS A 122 9.49 5.58 -2.70
N HIS A 123 8.79 6.33 -3.55
CA HIS A 123 7.34 6.14 -3.74
C HIS A 123 6.96 4.97 -4.66
N LEU A 124 7.90 4.38 -5.40
CA LEU A 124 7.63 3.24 -6.29
C LEU A 124 7.64 1.88 -5.57
N TRP A 125 8.02 1.83 -4.29
CA TRP A 125 8.05 0.59 -3.51
C TRP A 125 6.71 -0.17 -3.52
N TYR A 126 5.59 0.59 -3.55
CA TYR A 126 4.24 0.03 -3.60
C TYR A 126 4.02 -0.89 -4.82
N LEU A 127 4.59 -0.53 -5.98
CA LEU A 127 4.47 -1.35 -7.19
C LEU A 127 5.17 -2.69 -7.01
N LEU A 128 6.35 -2.71 -6.39
CA LEU A 128 7.09 -3.95 -6.11
C LEU A 128 6.36 -4.81 -5.07
N MET A 129 5.80 -4.21 -4.04
CA MET A 129 4.95 -4.90 -3.06
C MET A 129 3.74 -5.56 -3.73
N MET A 130 3.08 -4.87 -4.66
CA MET A 130 1.95 -5.43 -5.42
C MET A 130 2.37 -6.60 -6.33
N VAL A 131 3.58 -6.57 -6.90
CA VAL A 131 4.13 -7.72 -7.64
C VAL A 131 4.25 -8.93 -6.71
N GLY A 132 4.79 -8.74 -5.49
CA GLY A 132 4.89 -9.80 -4.49
C GLY A 132 3.53 -10.40 -4.12
N LEU A 133 2.51 -9.56 -3.89
CA LEU A 133 1.14 -10.01 -3.60
C LEU A 133 0.52 -10.78 -4.79
N TYR A 134 0.79 -10.36 -6.02
CA TYR A 134 0.28 -11.06 -7.21
C TYR A 134 0.99 -12.40 -7.44
N LEU A 135 2.28 -12.51 -7.14
CA LEU A 135 3.00 -13.79 -7.16
C LEU A 135 2.45 -14.77 -6.12
N ALA A 136 2.10 -14.26 -4.93
CA ALA A 136 1.51 -15.05 -3.86
C ALA A 136 0.01 -15.38 -4.07
N LEU A 137 -0.65 -14.75 -5.06
CA LEU A 137 -2.09 -14.86 -5.29
C LEU A 137 -2.63 -16.30 -5.37
N PRO A 138 -1.95 -17.29 -6.02
CA PRO A 138 -2.44 -18.67 -6.03
C PRO A 138 -2.54 -19.28 -4.63
N ALA A 139 -1.54 -19.06 -3.78
CA ALA A 139 -1.53 -19.54 -2.40
C ALA A 139 -2.59 -18.80 -1.55
N ILE A 140 -2.68 -17.49 -1.71
CA ILE A 140 -3.67 -16.66 -1.01
C ILE A 140 -5.09 -17.10 -1.36
N LYS A 141 -5.36 -17.50 -2.60
CA LYS A 141 -6.68 -18.00 -3.02
C LYS A 141 -7.06 -19.32 -2.35
N VAL A 142 -6.10 -20.18 -2.05
CA VAL A 142 -6.36 -21.42 -1.30
C VAL A 142 -6.83 -21.09 0.11
N ILE A 143 -6.13 -20.17 0.79
CA ILE A 143 -6.50 -19.69 2.13
C ILE A 143 -7.87 -19.01 2.11
N ALA A 144 -8.13 -18.18 1.10
CA ALA A 144 -9.37 -17.40 1.00
C ALA A 144 -10.65 -18.24 0.71
N LYS A 145 -10.52 -19.53 0.41
CA LYS A 145 -11.67 -20.44 0.22
C LYS A 145 -12.40 -20.74 1.52
N ASP A 146 -11.64 -20.88 2.62
CA ASP A 146 -12.21 -21.10 3.94
C ASP A 146 -12.26 -19.81 4.75
N ARG A 147 -13.45 -19.48 5.26
CA ARG A 147 -13.70 -18.21 5.95
C ARG A 147 -13.00 -18.15 7.32
N ASP A 148 -12.96 -19.25 8.03
CA ASP A 148 -12.40 -19.30 9.37
C ASP A 148 -10.86 -19.27 9.31
N THR A 149 -10.27 -20.01 8.39
CA THR A 149 -8.83 -19.93 8.08
C THR A 149 -8.44 -18.50 7.64
N THR A 150 -9.26 -17.86 6.80
CA THR A 150 -9.02 -16.48 6.36
C THR A 150 -9.03 -15.51 7.54
N ARG A 151 -10.00 -15.61 8.44
CA ARG A 151 -10.08 -14.77 9.65
C ARG A 151 -8.88 -14.99 10.57
N TYR A 152 -8.53 -16.24 10.82
CA TYR A 152 -7.34 -16.58 11.60
C TYR A 152 -6.09 -15.96 11.01
N MET A 153 -5.87 -16.12 9.70
CA MET A 153 -4.71 -15.55 9.01
C MET A 153 -4.70 -14.02 9.06
N ILE A 154 -5.84 -13.36 8.94
CA ILE A 154 -5.92 -11.89 9.07
C ILE A 154 -5.47 -11.46 10.48
N TRP A 155 -6.01 -12.07 11.53
CA TRP A 155 -5.63 -11.74 12.90
C TRP A 155 -4.15 -12.01 13.16
N LEU A 156 -3.65 -13.17 12.73
CA LEU A 156 -2.25 -13.53 12.87
C LEU A 156 -1.33 -12.49 12.22
N LEU A 157 -1.63 -12.11 10.96
CA LEU A 157 -0.83 -11.16 10.21
C LEU A 157 -0.92 -9.73 10.77
N LEU A 158 -2.09 -9.31 11.25
CA LEU A 158 -2.27 -8.00 11.87
C LEU A 158 -1.55 -7.91 13.23
N ILE A 159 -1.63 -8.95 14.05
CA ILE A 159 -0.90 -9.03 15.32
C ILE A 159 0.60 -8.99 15.04
N PHE A 160 1.06 -9.78 14.07
CA PHE A 160 2.47 -9.80 13.68
C PHE A 160 2.94 -8.41 13.22
N ALA A 161 2.18 -7.77 12.33
CA ALA A 161 2.48 -6.42 11.87
C ALA A 161 2.47 -5.39 13.00
N ALA A 162 1.53 -5.48 13.96
CA ALA A 162 1.46 -4.60 15.11
C ALA A 162 2.66 -4.79 16.05
N VAL A 163 3.02 -6.03 16.36
CA VAL A 163 4.18 -6.36 17.24
C VAL A 163 5.47 -5.83 16.60
N PHE A 164 5.74 -6.19 15.35
CA PHE A 164 6.96 -5.75 14.67
C PHE A 164 6.99 -4.23 14.47
N GLY A 165 5.88 -3.62 14.07
CA GLY A 165 5.79 -2.15 13.94
C GLY A 165 6.00 -1.41 15.26
N THR A 166 5.54 -1.99 16.38
CA THR A 166 5.81 -1.45 17.72
C THR A 166 7.29 -1.59 18.07
N VAL A 167 7.89 -2.74 17.80
CA VAL A 167 9.32 -2.98 18.02
C VAL A 167 10.16 -1.99 17.21
N GLU A 168 9.88 -1.81 15.91
CA GLU A 168 10.54 -0.80 15.05
C GLU A 168 10.39 0.62 15.61
N GLY A 169 9.19 1.01 16.03
CA GLY A 169 8.92 2.32 16.62
C GLY A 169 9.70 2.57 17.90
N VAL A 170 9.71 1.59 18.82
CA VAL A 170 10.44 1.63 20.09
C VAL A 170 11.95 1.69 19.84
N THR A 171 12.46 0.90 18.91
CA THR A 171 13.90 0.90 18.59
C THR A 171 14.33 2.19 17.91
N GLY A 172 13.50 2.76 17.02
CA GLY A 172 13.72 4.07 16.42
C GLY A 172 13.79 5.17 17.48
N PHE A 173 12.90 5.14 18.47
CA PHE A 173 12.91 6.06 19.59
C PHE A 173 14.19 5.94 20.42
N PHE A 174 14.59 4.70 20.79
CA PHE A 174 15.84 4.49 21.54
C PHE A 174 17.09 4.86 20.73
N LYS A 175 17.13 4.60 19.43
CA LYS A 175 18.22 5.07 18.55
C LYS A 175 18.33 6.61 18.57
N MET A 176 17.21 7.31 18.54
CA MET A 176 17.17 8.78 18.61
C MET A 176 17.68 9.30 19.96
N MET A 177 17.28 8.67 21.06
CA MET A 177 17.73 9.02 22.42
C MET A 177 19.20 8.65 22.66
N ALA A 178 19.68 7.55 22.08
CA ALA A 178 21.04 7.05 22.28
C ALA A 178 22.07 7.74 21.36
N ALA A 179 21.64 8.45 20.34
CA ALA A 179 22.54 9.18 19.41
C ALA A 179 23.39 10.26 20.10
N GLU A 180 23.04 10.65 21.33
CA GLU A 180 23.83 11.61 22.11
C GLU A 180 24.93 10.99 22.97
N ASN A 181 24.92 9.70 23.36
CA ASN A 181 25.90 9.25 24.39
C ASN A 181 26.26 7.75 24.48
N TYR A 182 25.90 6.83 23.58
CA TYR A 182 26.27 5.42 23.81
C TYR A 182 26.78 4.69 22.55
N GLY A 183 27.95 4.06 22.73
CA GLY A 183 28.55 3.15 21.78
C GLY A 183 27.61 1.99 21.39
N TYR A 184 27.84 1.51 20.18
CA TYR A 184 27.14 0.37 19.55
C TYR A 184 26.94 -0.78 20.56
N SER A 185 25.73 -0.92 21.08
CA SER A 185 25.39 -2.10 21.89
C SER A 185 24.97 -3.23 20.96
N LEU A 186 25.23 -4.49 21.36
CA LEU A 186 24.76 -5.69 20.65
C LEU A 186 23.25 -5.65 20.38
N TRP A 187 22.51 -4.99 21.26
CA TRP A 187 21.07 -4.78 21.14
C TRP A 187 20.69 -3.88 19.96
N THR A 188 21.41 -2.77 19.73
CA THR A 188 21.16 -1.89 18.58
C THR A 188 21.55 -2.54 17.26
N ALA A 189 22.57 -3.41 17.24
CA ALA A 189 22.94 -4.20 16.08
C ALA A 189 21.83 -5.22 15.74
N PHE A 190 21.37 -6.00 16.72
CA PHE A 190 20.27 -6.96 16.55
C PHE A 190 18.99 -6.28 16.05
N LEU A 191 18.65 -5.12 16.60
CA LEU A 191 17.47 -4.37 16.18
C LEU A 191 17.60 -3.76 14.78
N SER A 192 18.83 -3.37 14.36
CA SER A 192 19.08 -2.92 12.99
C SER A 192 18.97 -4.06 11.99
N ASP A 193 19.32 -5.26 12.38
CA ASP A 193 19.16 -6.45 11.52
C ASP A 193 17.70 -6.84 11.39
N LEU A 194 16.87 -6.68 12.42
CA LEU A 194 15.40 -6.83 12.31
C LEU A 194 14.78 -5.79 11.37
N ASP A 195 15.22 -4.53 11.42
CA ASP A 195 14.81 -3.48 10.47
C ASP A 195 15.16 -3.87 9.02
N ASN A 196 16.35 -4.47 8.80
CA ASN A 196 16.80 -4.89 7.47
C ASN A 196 15.99 -6.07 6.90
N LEU A 197 15.38 -6.88 7.75
CA LEU A 197 14.53 -8.00 7.31
C LEU A 197 13.20 -7.55 6.71
N ASN A 198 12.81 -6.26 6.81
CA ASN A 198 11.54 -5.71 6.31
C ASN A 198 10.32 -6.59 6.65
N MET A 199 10.38 -7.26 7.81
CA MET A 199 9.37 -8.26 8.20
C MET A 199 7.97 -7.69 8.43
N THR A 200 7.86 -6.37 8.66
CA THR A 200 6.57 -5.68 8.82
C THR A 200 5.84 -5.47 7.51
N PHE A 201 6.57 -5.42 6.41
CA PHE A 201 6.07 -4.99 5.12
C PHE A 201 5.11 -6.00 4.48
N VAL A 202 5.51 -7.26 4.40
CA VAL A 202 4.75 -8.31 3.71
C VAL A 202 3.55 -8.80 4.52
N PRO A 203 3.68 -9.10 5.83
CA PRO A 203 2.56 -9.61 6.63
C PRO A 203 1.42 -8.60 6.75
N GLY A 204 1.73 -7.33 7.01
CA GLY A 204 0.72 -6.29 7.19
C GLY A 204 -0.16 -6.11 5.94
N TYR A 205 0.45 -5.97 4.77
CA TYR A 205 -0.30 -5.75 3.53
C TYR A 205 -1.04 -7.00 3.05
N LEU A 206 -0.52 -8.20 3.31
CA LEU A 206 -1.22 -9.46 3.05
C LEU A 206 -2.49 -9.57 3.90
N GLY A 207 -2.43 -9.18 5.18
CA GLY A 207 -3.61 -9.11 6.06
C GLY A 207 -4.70 -8.21 5.50
N PHE A 208 -4.34 -7.00 5.06
CA PHE A 208 -5.29 -6.08 4.42
C PHE A 208 -5.83 -6.62 3.09
N PHE A 209 -5.01 -7.32 2.31
CA PHE A 209 -5.44 -7.95 1.07
C PHE A 209 -6.52 -9.03 1.33
N LEU A 210 -6.31 -9.89 2.32
CA LEU A 210 -7.29 -10.88 2.77
C LEU A 210 -8.56 -10.23 3.37
N MET A 211 -8.38 -9.16 4.15
CA MET A 211 -9.49 -8.41 4.73
C MET A 211 -10.44 -7.87 3.66
N GLY A 212 -9.92 -7.42 2.52
CA GLY A 212 -10.73 -6.97 1.38
C GLY A 212 -11.72 -8.02 0.88
N ASN A 213 -11.34 -9.30 0.88
CA ASN A 213 -12.24 -10.40 0.52
C ASN A 213 -13.40 -10.56 1.53
N ILE A 214 -13.10 -10.51 2.83
CA ILE A 214 -14.15 -10.61 3.86
C ILE A 214 -15.12 -9.43 3.77
N PHE A 215 -14.61 -8.20 3.65
CA PHE A 215 -15.47 -7.02 3.53
C PHE A 215 -16.39 -7.07 2.31
N LEU A 216 -15.89 -7.53 1.17
CA LEU A 216 -16.73 -7.69 -0.02
C LEU A 216 -17.83 -8.72 0.21
N ASN A 217 -17.50 -9.88 0.80
CA ASN A 217 -18.46 -10.95 1.04
C ASN A 217 -19.50 -10.56 2.10
N THR A 218 -19.13 -9.83 3.15
CA THR A 218 -20.09 -9.29 4.14
C THR A 218 -20.94 -8.18 3.55
N ALA A 219 -20.37 -7.25 2.80
CA ALA A 219 -21.12 -6.19 2.14
C ALA A 219 -22.14 -6.73 1.12
N LEU A 220 -21.81 -7.82 0.43
CA LEU A 220 -22.75 -8.51 -0.45
C LEU A 220 -23.86 -9.23 0.33
N ALA A 221 -23.54 -9.79 1.50
CA ALA A 221 -24.52 -10.48 2.37
C ALA A 221 -25.48 -9.48 3.04
N ASP A 222 -24.98 -8.32 3.50
CA ASP A 222 -25.76 -7.36 4.33
C ASP A 222 -26.57 -6.35 3.49
N GLY A 223 -26.66 -6.52 2.18
CA GLY A 223 -27.50 -5.70 1.31
C GLY A 223 -27.02 -4.25 1.11
N ILE A 224 -25.75 -3.92 1.49
CA ILE A 224 -25.12 -2.64 1.17
C ILE A 224 -25.09 -2.44 -0.36
N SER A 225 -25.12 -3.54 -1.12
CA SER A 225 -25.34 -3.53 -2.56
C SER A 225 -26.69 -2.89 -2.95
N ARG A 226 -27.72 -2.97 -2.12
CA ARG A 226 -29.02 -2.31 -2.36
C ARG A 226 -28.94 -0.80 -2.16
N LEU A 227 -28.22 -0.35 -1.15
CA LEU A 227 -28.05 1.09 -0.88
C LEU A 227 -27.21 1.78 -1.96
N SER A 228 -26.15 1.13 -2.44
CA SER A 228 -25.34 1.63 -3.55
C SER A 228 -26.10 1.64 -4.88
N MET A 229 -27.00 0.66 -5.10
CA MET A 229 -27.90 0.65 -6.27
C MET A 229 -28.91 1.80 -6.24
N VAL A 230 -29.48 2.11 -5.07
CA VAL A 230 -30.43 3.21 -4.91
C VAL A 230 -29.73 4.57 -5.07
N LEU A 231 -28.53 4.73 -4.51
CA LEU A 231 -27.74 5.94 -4.66
C LEU A 231 -27.24 6.15 -6.10
N SER A 232 -26.79 5.09 -6.78
CA SER A 232 -26.36 5.20 -8.17
C SER A 232 -27.52 5.50 -9.13
N ARG A 233 -28.73 4.98 -8.86
CA ARG A 233 -29.93 5.32 -9.64
C ARG A 233 -30.33 6.78 -9.47
N ARG A 234 -30.19 7.36 -8.26
CA ARG A 234 -30.49 8.79 -8.04
C ARG A 234 -29.44 9.72 -8.67
N PHE A 235 -28.16 9.33 -8.67
CA PHE A 235 -27.10 10.13 -9.32
C PHE A 235 -27.14 10.07 -10.85
N CYS A 236 -27.49 8.94 -11.45
CA CYS A 236 -27.65 8.83 -12.91
C CYS A 236 -28.85 9.63 -13.46
N PHE A 237 -29.83 9.92 -12.62
CA PHE A 237 -31.03 10.71 -12.98
C PHE A 237 -30.81 12.24 -12.84
N GLN A 238 -29.70 12.67 -12.21
CA GLN A 238 -29.37 14.11 -12.07
C GLN A 238 -28.31 14.62 -13.04
N VAL A 239 -27.74 13.76 -13.87
CA VAL A 239 -26.67 14.11 -14.83
C VAL A 239 -27.11 13.88 -16.30
N CYS A 240 -28.40 13.54 -16.55
CA CYS A 240 -29.02 13.56 -17.87
C CYS A 240 -30.05 14.72 -17.95
#